data_5f95f0298cd94afbc8ec852e388ba918
#
_entry.id   5f95f0298cd94afbc8ec852e388ba918
#
_cell.length_a   1.000
_cell.length_b   1.000
_cell.length_c   1.000
_cell.angle_alpha   90.00
_cell.angle_beta   90.00
_cell.angle_gamma   90.00
#
_symmetry.space_group_name_H-M   'P 1'
#
loop_
_entity.id
_entity.type
_entity.pdbx_description
1 polymer ?
#
loop_
_entity_poly.entity_id
_entity_poly.type
_entity_poly.pdbx_seq_one_letter_code
_entity_poly.pdbx_strand_id
1 'polypeptide(L)'
;MLVSAKEMLNKAKAGHYAVGQFNINNLEWTKSILLAAEETRSPVILGVSEGAGKYMTGYKTVVGMVNGMLEELNISVPVALHLDHGSYEGCYKCIEAGFSSIMFDGSHYPIEENIEKTKELVKVAKGKGMSIEAEVGSIGGEEGGVIGRGECADPKECKSVADLGVTMLAAGIGNIHGKYPENWEGLSFETLDAIQQLTGDMPLVLHGGTGIPDDMIKKAISLGVAKINVNTECQIAFAEATRKYIEDGKDLEGKGFDPRKLLAPGAEAIKDMVITKIKLFGSEGKADE
;
A
#
# COMPACT_ATOMS: atom_id res chain seq x y z
N MET A 1 -9.21 15.77 -4.30
CA MET A 1 -8.16 15.77 -5.36
C MET A 1 -7.04 14.86 -4.92
N LEU A 2 -6.52 14.03 -5.83
CA LEU A 2 -5.36 13.17 -5.55
C LEU A 2 -4.11 14.00 -5.29
N VAL A 3 -3.30 13.55 -4.32
CA VAL A 3 -2.02 14.16 -3.96
C VAL A 3 -0.90 13.13 -4.07
N SER A 4 0.34 13.63 -4.24
CA SER A 4 1.54 12.81 -4.09
C SER A 4 1.64 12.29 -2.65
N ALA A 5 2.23 11.12 -2.47
CA ALA A 5 2.48 10.57 -1.13
C ALA A 5 3.65 11.26 -0.40
N LYS A 6 4.41 12.12 -1.05
CA LYS A 6 5.64 12.70 -0.52
C LYS A 6 5.44 13.41 0.83
N GLU A 7 4.50 14.36 0.87
CA GLU A 7 4.29 15.17 2.08
C GLU A 7 3.78 14.32 3.24
N MET A 8 2.76 13.47 2.99
CA MET A 8 2.20 12.62 4.04
C MET A 8 3.23 11.65 4.62
N LEU A 9 4.14 11.12 3.79
CA LEU A 9 5.17 10.18 4.26
C LEU A 9 6.33 10.88 4.96
N ASN A 10 6.71 12.07 4.55
CA ASN A 10 7.71 12.87 5.27
C ASN A 10 7.20 13.24 6.67
N LYS A 11 5.93 13.63 6.79
CA LYS A 11 5.28 13.88 8.08
C LYS A 11 5.21 12.60 8.93
N ALA A 12 4.86 11.48 8.34
CA ALA A 12 4.80 10.19 9.03
C ALA A 12 6.17 9.78 9.57
N LYS A 13 7.22 9.88 8.76
CA LYS A 13 8.60 9.59 9.18
C LYS A 13 9.02 10.47 10.35
N ALA A 14 8.82 11.76 10.25
CA ALA A 14 9.17 12.72 11.29
C ALA A 14 8.33 12.53 12.56
N GLY A 15 7.05 12.18 12.42
CA GLY A 15 6.11 12.01 13.52
C GLY A 15 6.10 10.60 14.14
N HIS A 16 6.91 9.67 13.64
CA HIS A 16 6.95 8.27 14.10
C HIS A 16 5.59 7.57 14.05
N TYR A 17 4.90 7.70 12.93
CA TYR A 17 3.71 6.92 12.58
C TYR A 17 3.83 6.43 11.15
N ALA A 18 2.92 5.57 10.71
CA ALA A 18 2.88 5.13 9.32
C ALA A 18 1.53 5.41 8.68
N VAL A 19 1.56 5.74 7.39
CA VAL A 19 0.37 5.82 6.55
C VAL A 19 0.10 4.43 5.97
N GLY A 20 -1.15 3.97 6.06
CA GLY A 20 -1.57 2.71 5.45
C GLY A 20 -1.73 2.84 3.94
N GLN A 21 -1.17 1.88 3.19
CA GLN A 21 -1.58 1.60 1.84
C GLN A 21 -2.52 0.41 1.86
N PHE A 22 -3.74 0.60 1.36
CA PHE A 22 -4.72 -0.46 1.22
C PHE A 22 -4.99 -0.68 -0.26
N ASN A 23 -4.85 -1.92 -0.72
CA ASN A 23 -5.07 -2.27 -2.12
C ASN A 23 -6.54 -2.23 -2.44
N ILE A 24 -6.88 -1.71 -3.63
CA ILE A 24 -8.25 -1.62 -4.13
C ILE A 24 -8.45 -2.59 -5.29
N ASN A 25 -9.63 -3.21 -5.37
CA ASN A 25 -10.00 -4.15 -6.41
C ASN A 25 -11.29 -3.78 -7.15
N ASN A 26 -12.13 -2.94 -6.55
CA ASN A 26 -13.43 -2.55 -7.09
C ASN A 26 -14.00 -1.33 -6.35
N LEU A 27 -15.26 -1.01 -6.64
CA LEU A 27 -15.98 0.11 -6.04
C LEU A 27 -16.16 -0.05 -4.53
N GLU A 28 -16.53 -1.22 -4.03
CA GLU A 28 -16.77 -1.48 -2.61
C GLU A 28 -15.50 -1.29 -1.78
N TRP A 29 -14.37 -1.80 -2.25
CA TRP A 29 -13.06 -1.61 -1.62
C TRP A 29 -12.70 -0.14 -1.51
N THR A 30 -12.76 0.56 -2.63
CA THR A 30 -12.37 1.96 -2.72
C THR A 30 -13.21 2.84 -1.80
N LYS A 31 -14.53 2.66 -1.84
CA LYS A 31 -15.46 3.40 -0.98
C LYS A 31 -15.21 3.15 0.50
N SER A 32 -15.03 1.90 0.90
CA SER A 32 -14.83 1.53 2.31
C SER A 32 -13.54 2.12 2.87
N ILE A 33 -12.45 2.07 2.11
CA ILE A 33 -11.16 2.63 2.51
C ILE A 33 -11.24 4.16 2.64
N LEU A 34 -11.84 4.83 1.67
CA LEU A 34 -12.01 6.30 1.69
C LEU A 34 -12.86 6.77 2.86
N LEU A 35 -13.97 6.08 3.15
CA LEU A 35 -14.82 6.40 4.30
C LEU A 35 -14.10 6.17 5.63
N ALA A 36 -13.31 5.10 5.74
CA ALA A 36 -12.50 4.84 6.93
C ALA A 36 -11.45 5.94 7.15
N ALA A 37 -10.78 6.37 6.08
CA ALA A 37 -9.79 7.44 6.16
C ALA A 37 -10.40 8.79 6.56
N GLU A 38 -11.55 9.15 5.97
CA GLU A 38 -12.26 10.39 6.30
C GLU A 38 -12.77 10.38 7.75
N GLU A 39 -13.38 9.28 8.19
CA GLU A 39 -13.88 9.13 9.56
C GLU A 39 -12.77 9.24 10.61
N THR A 40 -11.62 8.65 10.35
CA THR A 40 -10.46 8.67 11.26
C THR A 40 -9.56 9.89 11.07
N ARG A 41 -9.86 10.77 10.12
CA ARG A 41 -9.02 11.91 9.79
C ARG A 41 -7.57 11.50 9.51
N SER A 42 -7.38 10.44 8.75
CA SER A 42 -6.08 9.88 8.38
C SER A 42 -5.76 10.12 6.91
N PRO A 43 -4.53 10.50 6.56
CA PRO A 43 -4.07 10.34 5.19
C PRO A 43 -4.10 8.87 4.80
N VAL A 44 -4.28 8.57 3.53
CA VAL A 44 -4.36 7.20 3.03
C VAL A 44 -3.75 7.05 1.63
N ILE A 45 -3.23 5.87 1.34
CA ILE A 45 -2.74 5.50 0.02
C ILE A 45 -3.59 4.35 -0.51
N LEU A 46 -4.16 4.54 -1.69
CA LEU A 46 -4.87 3.50 -2.43
C LEU A 46 -3.88 2.80 -3.35
N GLY A 47 -3.59 1.53 -3.09
CA GLY A 47 -2.68 0.72 -3.90
C GLY A 47 -3.42 -0.02 -5.01
N VAL A 48 -2.83 -0.04 -6.20
CA VAL A 48 -3.36 -0.76 -7.36
C VAL A 48 -2.24 -1.60 -7.95
N SER A 49 -2.36 -2.92 -7.88
CA SER A 49 -1.46 -3.83 -8.61
C SER A 49 -1.81 -3.84 -10.10
N GLU A 50 -0.89 -4.28 -10.94
CA GLU A 50 -1.16 -4.42 -12.38
C GLU A 50 -2.32 -5.40 -12.63
N GLY A 51 -2.39 -6.49 -11.84
CA GLY A 51 -3.51 -7.44 -11.90
C GLY A 51 -4.85 -6.81 -11.53
N ALA A 52 -4.90 -6.00 -10.48
CA ALA A 52 -6.10 -5.27 -10.07
C ALA A 52 -6.50 -4.21 -11.12
N GLY A 53 -5.54 -3.49 -11.67
CA GLY A 53 -5.78 -2.53 -12.75
C GLY A 53 -6.40 -3.20 -13.98
N LYS A 54 -5.90 -4.36 -14.36
CA LYS A 54 -6.47 -5.16 -15.45
C LYS A 54 -7.88 -5.67 -15.12
N TYR A 55 -8.10 -6.15 -13.89
CA TYR A 55 -9.41 -6.58 -13.42
C TYR A 55 -10.44 -5.45 -13.46
N MET A 56 -10.06 -4.24 -13.10
CA MET A 56 -10.90 -3.04 -13.16
C MET A 56 -10.98 -2.43 -14.55
N THR A 57 -10.58 -3.14 -15.59
CA THR A 57 -10.60 -2.80 -17.02
C THR A 57 -9.51 -1.82 -17.50
N GLY A 58 -8.73 -1.27 -16.61
CA GLY A 58 -7.62 -0.39 -16.96
C GLY A 58 -7.42 0.78 -16.00
N TYR A 59 -6.25 1.38 -16.06
CA TYR A 59 -5.86 2.44 -15.12
C TYR A 59 -6.70 3.71 -15.24
N LYS A 60 -7.17 4.06 -16.43
CA LYS A 60 -8.07 5.22 -16.62
C LYS A 60 -9.43 5.02 -15.93
N THR A 61 -9.95 3.78 -15.93
CA THR A 61 -11.17 3.43 -15.18
C THR A 61 -10.94 3.60 -13.68
N VAL A 62 -9.79 3.12 -13.18
CA VAL A 62 -9.41 3.29 -11.78
C VAL A 62 -9.35 4.76 -11.39
N VAL A 63 -8.66 5.58 -12.15
CA VAL A 63 -8.54 7.03 -11.91
C VAL A 63 -9.90 7.71 -11.93
N GLY A 64 -10.76 7.39 -12.91
CA GLY A 64 -12.12 7.94 -12.99
C GLY A 64 -12.98 7.57 -11.80
N MET A 65 -12.95 6.31 -11.38
CA MET A 65 -13.67 5.83 -10.21
C MET A 65 -13.20 6.54 -8.94
N VAL A 66 -11.90 6.61 -8.69
CA VAL A 66 -11.35 7.24 -7.50
C VAL A 66 -11.67 8.73 -7.47
N ASN A 67 -11.42 9.46 -8.55
CA ASN A 67 -11.73 10.89 -8.61
C ASN A 67 -13.22 11.18 -8.38
N GLY A 68 -14.10 10.39 -8.98
CA GLY A 68 -15.55 10.51 -8.75
C GLY A 68 -15.91 10.31 -7.29
N MET A 69 -15.34 9.30 -6.62
CA MET A 69 -15.59 9.05 -5.21
C MET A 69 -15.04 10.14 -4.29
N LEU A 70 -13.86 10.67 -4.57
CA LEU A 70 -13.31 11.78 -3.79
C LEU A 70 -14.25 12.99 -3.78
N GLU A 71 -14.86 13.27 -4.93
CA GLU A 71 -15.80 14.38 -5.10
C GLU A 71 -17.15 14.08 -4.43
N GLU A 72 -17.80 12.98 -4.81
CA GLU A 72 -19.16 12.62 -4.33
C GLU A 72 -19.22 12.33 -2.83
N LEU A 73 -18.17 11.75 -2.26
CA LEU A 73 -18.09 11.47 -0.82
C LEU A 73 -17.53 12.65 -0.01
N ASN A 74 -17.18 13.76 -0.66
CA ASN A 74 -16.56 14.94 -0.03
C ASN A 74 -15.33 14.57 0.81
N ILE A 75 -14.45 13.74 0.28
CA ILE A 75 -13.23 13.31 0.95
C ILE A 75 -12.27 14.50 1.08
N SER A 76 -11.94 14.88 2.31
CA SER A 76 -11.09 16.01 2.62
C SER A 76 -9.68 15.64 3.07
N VAL A 77 -9.47 14.41 3.51
CA VAL A 77 -8.15 13.89 3.89
C VAL A 77 -7.24 13.71 2.67
N PRO A 78 -5.90 13.81 2.84
CA PRO A 78 -4.97 13.52 1.75
C PRO A 78 -5.09 12.07 1.26
N VAL A 79 -5.25 11.90 -0.04
CA VAL A 79 -5.34 10.58 -0.70
C VAL A 79 -4.35 10.52 -1.86
N ALA A 80 -3.48 9.53 -1.85
CA ALA A 80 -2.62 9.19 -2.98
C ALA A 80 -3.15 7.93 -3.68
N LEU A 81 -3.10 7.93 -5.02
CA LEU A 81 -3.36 6.77 -5.85
C LEU A 81 -2.04 6.23 -6.38
N HIS A 82 -1.70 5.02 -6.00
CA HIS A 82 -0.36 4.44 -6.10
C HIS A 82 -0.37 3.13 -6.88
N LEU A 83 0.48 3.02 -7.91
CA LEU A 83 0.77 1.74 -8.55
C LEU A 83 1.64 0.91 -7.61
N ASP A 84 1.17 -0.28 -7.26
CA ASP A 84 1.85 -1.22 -6.38
C ASP A 84 2.55 -2.31 -7.22
N HIS A 85 3.83 -2.58 -6.93
CA HIS A 85 4.68 -3.51 -7.68
C HIS A 85 4.61 -3.35 -9.20
N GLY A 86 4.79 -2.13 -9.67
CA GLY A 86 4.71 -1.83 -11.09
C GLY A 86 5.94 -2.29 -11.87
N SER A 87 5.70 -2.84 -13.06
CA SER A 87 6.72 -3.00 -14.08
C SER A 87 7.17 -1.62 -14.62
N TYR A 88 8.31 -1.58 -15.29
CA TYR A 88 8.78 -0.36 -15.94
C TYR A 88 7.73 0.24 -16.89
N GLU A 89 7.11 -0.59 -17.72
CA GLU A 89 6.04 -0.18 -18.63
C GLU A 89 4.77 0.23 -17.88
N GLY A 90 4.40 -0.50 -16.83
CA GLY A 90 3.25 -0.20 -15.97
C GLY A 90 3.35 1.17 -15.31
N CYS A 91 4.54 1.56 -14.89
CA CYS A 91 4.79 2.89 -14.34
C CYS A 91 4.44 4.00 -15.34
N TYR A 92 4.88 3.89 -16.59
CA TYR A 92 4.53 4.87 -17.63
C TYR A 92 3.04 4.92 -17.93
N LYS A 93 2.37 3.77 -17.97
CA LYS A 93 0.91 3.70 -18.17
C LYS A 93 0.15 4.41 -17.05
N CYS A 94 0.58 4.25 -15.81
CA CYS A 94 -0.03 4.91 -14.65
C CYS A 94 0.23 6.42 -14.64
N ILE A 95 1.43 6.85 -15.02
CA ILE A 95 1.76 8.27 -15.19
C ILE A 95 0.81 8.91 -16.22
N GLU A 96 0.61 8.27 -17.35
CA GLU A 96 -0.30 8.75 -18.41
C GLU A 96 -1.75 8.74 -17.95
N ALA A 97 -2.17 7.75 -17.17
CA ALA A 97 -3.56 7.62 -16.71
C ALA A 97 -3.96 8.65 -15.65
N GLY A 98 -3.01 9.26 -14.95
CA GLY A 98 -3.29 10.27 -13.92
C GLY A 98 -3.14 9.79 -12.47
N PHE A 99 -2.36 8.73 -12.22
CA PHE A 99 -1.96 8.36 -10.86
C PHE A 99 -1.12 9.48 -10.23
N SER A 100 -1.14 9.55 -8.91
CA SER A 100 -0.34 10.53 -8.15
C SER A 100 0.94 9.94 -7.56
N SER A 101 1.10 8.62 -7.65
CA SER A 101 2.22 7.88 -7.07
C SER A 101 2.45 6.57 -7.83
N ILE A 102 3.68 6.13 -7.93
CA ILE A 102 4.05 4.86 -8.57
C ILE A 102 5.12 4.15 -7.77
N MET A 103 5.10 2.82 -7.81
CA MET A 103 6.21 1.97 -7.42
C MET A 103 6.79 1.27 -8.64
N PHE A 104 8.08 1.42 -8.84
CA PHE A 104 8.83 0.57 -9.75
C PHE A 104 9.46 -0.57 -8.97
N ASP A 105 9.01 -1.79 -9.25
CA ASP A 105 9.60 -3.00 -8.67
C ASP A 105 10.73 -3.51 -9.55
N GLY A 106 11.93 -3.01 -9.27
CA GLY A 106 13.16 -3.43 -9.92
C GLY A 106 13.93 -4.53 -9.17
N SER A 107 13.32 -5.10 -8.13
CA SER A 107 13.99 -6.06 -7.23
C SER A 107 14.46 -7.35 -7.94
N HIS A 108 13.84 -7.72 -9.04
CA HIS A 108 14.21 -8.90 -9.84
C HIS A 108 15.31 -8.62 -10.88
N TYR A 109 15.71 -7.35 -11.06
CA TYR A 109 16.86 -6.99 -11.89
C TYR A 109 18.16 -7.01 -11.08
N PRO A 110 19.33 -7.17 -11.73
CA PRO A 110 20.61 -6.81 -11.11
C PRO A 110 20.55 -5.37 -10.60
N ILE A 111 21.25 -5.10 -9.48
CA ILE A 111 21.17 -3.78 -8.82
C ILE A 111 21.51 -2.61 -9.75
N GLU A 112 22.45 -2.77 -10.66
CA GLU A 112 22.85 -1.74 -11.62
C GLU A 112 21.70 -1.38 -12.56
N GLU A 113 20.95 -2.38 -13.04
CA GLU A 113 19.79 -2.17 -13.91
C GLU A 113 18.60 -1.58 -13.14
N ASN A 114 18.37 -2.02 -11.90
CA ASN A 114 17.40 -1.41 -11.02
C ASN A 114 17.68 0.07 -10.83
N ILE A 115 18.94 0.44 -10.56
CA ILE A 115 19.38 1.83 -10.38
C ILE A 115 19.13 2.66 -11.66
N GLU A 116 19.51 2.17 -12.84
CA GLU A 116 19.31 2.89 -14.09
C GLU A 116 17.83 3.16 -14.38
N LYS A 117 17.01 2.14 -14.31
CA LYS A 117 15.56 2.25 -14.54
C LYS A 117 14.89 3.15 -13.51
N THR A 118 15.26 3.02 -12.24
CA THR A 118 14.74 3.86 -11.16
C THR A 118 15.11 5.32 -11.37
N LYS A 119 16.35 5.61 -11.75
CA LYS A 119 16.83 6.97 -12.02
C LYS A 119 16.02 7.66 -13.12
N GLU A 120 15.73 6.95 -14.19
CA GLU A 120 14.90 7.46 -15.28
C GLU A 120 13.49 7.78 -14.83
N LEU A 121 12.86 6.83 -14.13
CA LEU A 121 11.49 7.00 -13.62
C LEU A 121 11.40 8.11 -12.57
N VAL A 122 12.40 8.29 -11.71
CA VAL A 122 12.47 9.40 -10.75
C VAL A 122 12.40 10.74 -11.49
N LYS A 123 13.14 10.90 -12.57
CA LYS A 123 13.11 12.13 -13.37
C LYS A 123 11.72 12.39 -13.96
N VAL A 124 11.07 11.37 -14.49
CA VAL A 124 9.73 11.50 -15.08
C VAL A 124 8.69 11.79 -13.99
N ALA A 125 8.71 11.07 -12.88
CA ALA A 125 7.79 11.26 -11.77
C ALA A 125 7.90 12.66 -11.17
N LYS A 126 9.12 13.14 -10.92
CA LYS A 126 9.35 14.51 -10.43
C LYS A 126 8.81 15.57 -11.39
N GLY A 127 9.01 15.38 -12.69
CA GLY A 127 8.46 16.29 -13.71
C GLY A 127 6.94 16.37 -13.72
N LYS A 128 6.25 15.38 -13.18
CA LYS A 128 4.80 15.30 -13.06
C LYS A 128 4.28 15.59 -11.64
N GLY A 129 5.15 15.90 -10.70
CA GLY A 129 4.77 16.12 -9.30
C GLY A 129 4.30 14.84 -8.58
N MET A 130 4.72 13.66 -9.06
CA MET A 130 4.34 12.36 -8.51
C MET A 130 5.38 11.86 -7.52
N SER A 131 4.94 11.08 -6.54
CA SER A 131 5.83 10.29 -5.69
C SER A 131 6.22 8.98 -6.37
N ILE A 132 7.39 8.48 -6.02
CA ILE A 132 7.92 7.21 -6.55
C ILE A 132 8.54 6.38 -5.43
N GLU A 133 8.19 5.09 -5.42
CA GLU A 133 8.75 4.06 -4.57
C GLU A 133 9.68 3.15 -5.37
N ALA A 134 10.79 2.78 -4.77
CA ALA A 134 11.69 1.75 -5.30
C ALA A 134 11.82 0.62 -4.27
N GLU A 135 12.32 -0.54 -4.71
CA GLU A 135 12.53 -1.71 -3.86
C GLU A 135 13.95 -2.25 -3.99
N VAL A 136 14.51 -2.62 -2.84
CA VAL A 136 15.81 -3.31 -2.73
C VAL A 136 15.64 -4.58 -1.90
N GLY A 137 16.37 -5.64 -2.27
CA GLY A 137 16.10 -6.97 -1.74
C GLY A 137 14.84 -7.53 -2.38
N SER A 138 14.22 -8.50 -1.74
CA SER A 138 12.94 -9.04 -2.21
C SER A 138 12.01 -9.41 -1.06
N ILE A 139 10.71 -9.31 -1.33
CA ILE A 139 9.66 -9.67 -0.39
C ILE A 139 9.21 -11.08 -0.72
N GLY A 140 9.11 -11.93 0.30
CA GLY A 140 8.68 -13.32 0.13
C GLY A 140 7.18 -13.45 -0.13
N GLY A 141 6.71 -14.69 -0.37
CA GLY A 141 5.31 -15.01 -0.59
C GLY A 141 4.87 -14.93 -2.05
N GLU A 142 3.56 -14.84 -2.26
CA GLU A 142 2.96 -14.77 -3.59
C GLU A 142 2.29 -13.41 -3.80
N GLU A 143 2.69 -12.74 -4.86
CA GLU A 143 2.01 -11.54 -5.31
C GLU A 143 1.95 -11.52 -6.84
N GLY A 144 0.76 -11.23 -7.37
CA GLY A 144 0.54 -11.18 -8.82
C GLY A 144 0.85 -12.49 -9.56
N GLY A 145 0.83 -13.63 -8.85
CA GLY A 145 1.18 -14.95 -9.42
C GLY A 145 2.68 -15.28 -9.38
N VAL A 146 3.50 -14.45 -8.73
CA VAL A 146 4.93 -14.71 -8.52
C VAL A 146 5.16 -15.14 -7.08
N ILE A 147 5.81 -16.29 -6.90
CA ILE A 147 6.18 -16.85 -5.59
C ILE A 147 7.67 -16.58 -5.36
N GLY A 148 8.00 -15.87 -4.28
CA GLY A 148 9.37 -15.58 -3.87
C GLY A 148 9.70 -16.06 -2.46
N ARG A 149 10.98 -16.31 -2.18
CA ARG A 149 11.44 -16.64 -0.82
C ARG A 149 11.72 -15.41 0.03
N GLY A 150 11.90 -14.26 -0.59
CA GLY A 150 12.33 -13.04 0.05
C GLY A 150 13.83 -13.05 0.39
N GLU A 151 14.46 -11.91 0.23
CA GLU A 151 15.85 -11.68 0.61
C GLU A 151 15.93 -10.36 1.37
N CYS A 152 16.67 -10.35 2.48
CA CYS A 152 16.98 -9.12 3.18
C CYS A 152 17.80 -8.19 2.27
N ALA A 153 17.43 -6.92 2.27
CA ALA A 153 18.09 -5.90 1.48
C ALA A 153 19.50 -5.61 2.02
N ASP A 154 20.43 -5.34 1.11
CA ASP A 154 21.75 -4.79 1.48
C ASP A 154 21.58 -3.28 1.80
N PRO A 155 21.94 -2.83 3.01
CA PRO A 155 21.81 -1.42 3.38
C PRO A 155 22.56 -0.44 2.47
N LYS A 156 23.69 -0.85 1.89
CA LYS A 156 24.46 -0.02 0.95
C LYS A 156 23.75 0.14 -0.40
N GLU A 157 23.12 -0.93 -0.89
CA GLU A 157 22.27 -0.87 -2.08
C GLU A 157 21.05 0.02 -1.82
N CYS A 158 20.44 -0.07 -0.65
CA CYS A 158 19.36 0.82 -0.22
C CYS A 158 19.80 2.29 -0.27
N LYS A 159 20.99 2.60 0.23
CA LYS A 159 21.57 3.95 0.15
C LYS A 159 21.73 4.42 -1.29
N SER A 160 22.26 3.57 -2.16
CA SER A 160 22.46 3.88 -3.58
C SER A 160 21.14 4.20 -4.29
N VAL A 161 20.08 3.46 -3.99
CA VAL A 161 18.75 3.71 -4.56
C VAL A 161 18.09 4.96 -3.95
N ALA A 162 18.21 5.15 -2.64
CA ALA A 162 17.69 6.34 -1.95
C ALA A 162 18.31 7.63 -2.51
N ASP A 163 19.59 7.62 -2.81
CA ASP A 163 20.32 8.78 -3.36
C ASP A 163 19.89 9.17 -4.78
N LEU A 164 19.13 8.33 -5.47
CA LEU A 164 18.52 8.68 -6.75
C LEU A 164 17.39 9.70 -6.63
N GLY A 165 16.90 9.93 -5.41
CA GLY A 165 15.83 10.88 -5.14
C GLY A 165 14.43 10.28 -5.20
N VAL A 166 14.29 8.97 -4.96
CA VAL A 166 12.98 8.35 -4.73
C VAL A 166 12.31 8.99 -3.51
N THR A 167 10.99 8.91 -3.45
CA THR A 167 10.20 9.51 -2.38
C THR A 167 10.13 8.60 -1.16
N MET A 168 10.20 7.30 -1.38
CA MET A 168 10.12 6.25 -0.39
C MET A 168 10.83 5.00 -0.89
N LEU A 169 11.27 4.15 0.04
CA LEU A 169 12.05 2.96 -0.26
C LEU A 169 11.48 1.74 0.45
N ALA A 170 11.09 0.74 -0.32
CA ALA A 170 10.76 -0.58 0.17
C ALA A 170 12.03 -1.44 0.28
N ALA A 171 12.17 -2.15 1.36
CA ALA A 171 13.28 -3.05 1.59
C ALA A 171 12.79 -4.40 2.11
N GLY A 172 13.36 -5.48 1.59
CA GLY A 172 13.16 -6.80 2.15
C GLY A 172 13.82 -6.89 3.51
N ILE A 173 13.05 -7.22 4.53
CA ILE A 173 13.51 -7.41 5.91
C ILE A 173 12.93 -8.67 6.55
N GLY A 174 12.64 -9.69 5.74
CA GLY A 174 12.00 -10.94 6.17
C GLY A 174 10.48 -10.90 6.11
N ASN A 175 9.90 -9.84 5.59
CA ASN A 175 8.47 -9.70 5.37
C ASN A 175 8.00 -10.51 4.15
N ILE A 176 6.73 -10.93 4.19
CA ILE A 176 6.12 -11.85 3.22
C ILE A 176 4.76 -11.32 2.80
N HIS A 177 4.44 -11.43 1.50
CA HIS A 177 3.08 -11.20 1.01
C HIS A 177 2.17 -12.37 1.36
N GLY A 178 0.93 -12.07 1.75
CA GLY A 178 -0.07 -13.07 2.11
C GLY A 178 0.03 -13.51 3.57
N LYS A 179 -0.28 -14.78 3.82
CA LYS A 179 -0.26 -15.35 5.18
C LYS A 179 1.15 -15.78 5.57
N TYR A 180 1.58 -15.39 6.76
CA TYR A 180 2.85 -15.80 7.33
C TYR A 180 2.80 -17.26 7.78
N PRO A 181 3.85 -18.07 7.49
CA PRO A 181 3.94 -19.45 7.98
C PRO A 181 4.18 -19.47 9.49
N GLU A 182 3.81 -20.58 10.15
CA GLU A 182 3.99 -20.74 11.60
C GLU A 182 5.46 -20.68 12.05
N ASN A 183 6.38 -21.07 11.17
CA ASN A 183 7.82 -21.03 11.43
C ASN A 183 8.50 -19.75 10.98
N TRP A 184 7.74 -18.67 10.76
CA TRP A 184 8.32 -17.38 10.40
C TRP A 184 9.17 -16.82 11.56
N GLU A 185 10.39 -16.43 11.23
CA GLU A 185 11.39 -15.99 12.21
C GLU A 185 11.22 -14.53 12.66
N GLY A 186 10.28 -13.80 12.10
CA GLY A 186 10.05 -12.38 12.39
C GLY A 186 10.74 -11.43 11.40
N LEU A 187 10.57 -10.14 11.63
CA LEU A 187 11.24 -9.10 10.86
C LEU A 187 12.71 -8.95 11.31
N SER A 188 13.60 -8.70 10.35
CA SER A 188 15.00 -8.35 10.65
C SER A 188 15.11 -6.87 11.02
N PHE A 189 14.97 -6.56 12.30
CA PHE A 189 15.13 -5.19 12.81
C PHE A 189 16.56 -4.69 12.72
N GLU A 190 17.54 -5.59 12.78
CA GLU A 190 18.94 -5.25 12.55
C GLU A 190 19.15 -4.69 11.13
N THR A 191 18.61 -5.36 10.13
CA THR A 191 18.66 -4.89 8.74
C THR A 191 17.92 -3.55 8.59
N LEU A 192 16.74 -3.43 9.17
CA LEU A 192 15.94 -2.20 9.10
C LEU A 192 16.67 -1.01 9.74
N ASP A 193 17.26 -1.20 10.91
CA ASP A 193 18.02 -0.16 11.58
C ASP A 193 19.27 0.26 10.78
N ALA A 194 20.00 -0.70 10.23
CA ALA A 194 21.15 -0.41 9.37
C ALA A 194 20.74 0.40 8.12
N ILE A 195 19.60 0.09 7.52
CA ILE A 195 19.05 0.82 6.37
C ILE A 195 18.72 2.26 6.76
N GLN A 196 17.97 2.47 7.86
CA GLN A 196 17.59 3.82 8.24
C GLN A 196 18.79 4.69 8.61
N GLN A 197 19.82 4.13 9.25
CA GLN A 197 21.04 4.87 9.55
C GLN A 197 21.76 5.37 8.31
N LEU A 198 21.75 4.61 7.22
CA LEU A 198 22.36 5.01 5.95
C LEU A 198 21.47 5.91 5.09
N THR A 199 20.15 5.76 5.17
CA THR A 199 19.21 6.48 4.32
C THR A 199 18.63 7.75 4.96
N GLY A 200 18.85 7.97 6.26
CA GLY A 200 18.47 9.19 6.98
C GLY A 200 16.96 9.42 7.00
N ASP A 201 16.53 10.54 6.43
CA ASP A 201 15.12 10.97 6.46
C ASP A 201 14.23 10.24 5.43
N MET A 202 14.78 9.30 4.67
CA MET A 202 14.02 8.53 3.68
C MET A 202 12.87 7.78 4.35
N PRO A 203 11.60 7.98 3.96
CA PRO A 203 10.49 7.15 4.40
C PRO A 203 10.69 5.71 3.93
N LEU A 204 10.66 4.75 4.86
CA LEU A 204 10.78 3.33 4.55
C LEU A 204 9.40 2.69 4.46
N VAL A 205 9.26 1.70 3.60
CA VAL A 205 7.99 1.01 3.31
C VAL A 205 8.09 -0.44 3.75
N LEU A 206 7.09 -0.89 4.50
CA LEU A 206 6.91 -2.29 4.88
C LEU A 206 5.79 -2.90 4.04
N HIS A 207 6.13 -3.81 3.15
CA HIS A 207 5.19 -4.63 2.40
C HIS A 207 4.74 -5.85 3.22
N GLY A 208 3.60 -6.44 2.86
CA GLY A 208 3.12 -7.67 3.49
C GLY A 208 2.74 -7.49 4.96
N GLY A 209 2.03 -6.41 5.29
CA GLY A 209 1.67 -6.07 6.67
C GLY A 209 0.66 -7.00 7.35
N THR A 210 0.09 -7.96 6.60
CA THR A 210 -0.93 -8.88 7.12
C THR A 210 -0.35 -9.88 8.12
N GLY A 211 -0.90 -9.91 9.34
CA GLY A 211 -0.55 -10.92 10.34
C GLY A 211 0.77 -10.69 11.07
N ILE A 212 1.44 -9.58 10.84
CA ILE A 212 2.61 -9.19 11.64
C ILE A 212 2.11 -8.76 13.03
N PRO A 213 2.70 -9.27 14.13
CA PRO A 213 2.34 -8.86 15.49
C PRO A 213 2.41 -7.33 15.68
N ASP A 214 1.48 -6.77 16.45
CA ASP A 214 1.36 -5.33 16.67
C ASP A 214 2.63 -4.68 17.25
N ASP A 215 3.32 -5.38 18.14
CA ASP A 215 4.58 -4.92 18.72
C ASP A 215 5.71 -4.82 17.68
N MET A 216 5.75 -5.75 16.74
CA MET A 216 6.70 -5.70 15.61
C MET A 216 6.38 -4.56 14.65
N ILE A 217 5.11 -4.30 14.36
CA ILE A 217 4.68 -3.14 13.57
C ILE A 217 5.13 -1.83 14.23
N LYS A 218 4.86 -1.68 15.51
CA LYS A 218 5.28 -0.49 16.28
C LYS A 218 6.79 -0.31 16.30
N LYS A 219 7.55 -1.38 16.45
CA LYS A 219 9.00 -1.35 16.39
C LYS A 219 9.51 -0.96 15.01
N ALA A 220 8.94 -1.51 13.94
CA ALA A 220 9.29 -1.13 12.57
C ALA A 220 9.05 0.37 12.31
N ILE A 221 7.93 0.91 12.78
CA ILE A 221 7.63 2.34 12.69
C ILE A 221 8.67 3.17 13.45
N SER A 222 9.06 2.76 14.66
CA SER A 222 10.12 3.44 15.43
C SER A 222 11.48 3.45 14.73
N LEU A 223 11.71 2.50 13.82
CA LEU A 223 12.93 2.35 13.03
C LEU A 223 12.80 2.93 11.59
N GLY A 224 11.80 3.76 11.35
CA GLY A 224 11.71 4.57 10.13
C GLY A 224 10.71 4.12 9.09
N VAL A 225 9.93 3.06 9.35
CA VAL A 225 8.81 2.69 8.49
C VAL A 225 7.72 3.78 8.57
N ALA A 226 7.37 4.35 7.44
CA ALA A 226 6.39 5.43 7.30
C ALA A 226 5.19 5.05 6.42
N LYS A 227 5.26 3.92 5.73
CA LYS A 227 4.18 3.36 4.89
C LYS A 227 4.11 1.85 5.13
N ILE A 228 2.91 1.34 5.34
CA ILE A 228 2.67 -0.09 5.53
C ILE A 228 1.57 -0.55 4.58
N ASN A 229 1.87 -1.57 3.79
CA ASN A 229 0.94 -2.14 2.82
C ASN A 229 0.09 -3.24 3.48
N VAL A 230 -1.23 -3.14 3.33
CA VAL A 230 -2.21 -4.12 3.81
C VAL A 230 -3.13 -4.50 2.67
N ASN A 231 -3.22 -5.77 2.36
CA ASN A 231 -4.10 -6.31 1.32
C ASN A 231 -4.88 -7.53 1.82
N THR A 232 -4.17 -8.60 2.16
CA THR A 232 -4.76 -9.91 2.45
C THR A 232 -5.76 -9.89 3.61
N GLU A 233 -5.50 -9.14 4.67
CA GLU A 233 -6.45 -9.04 5.80
C GLU A 233 -7.80 -8.47 5.39
N CYS A 234 -7.82 -7.45 4.53
CA CYS A 234 -9.06 -6.89 4.01
C CYS A 234 -9.81 -7.89 3.12
N GLN A 235 -9.09 -8.66 2.31
CA GLN A 235 -9.67 -9.71 1.46
C GLN A 235 -10.31 -10.81 2.32
N ILE A 236 -9.63 -11.26 3.36
CA ILE A 236 -10.16 -12.27 4.29
C ILE A 236 -11.38 -11.74 5.03
N ALA A 237 -11.32 -10.52 5.55
CA ALA A 237 -12.45 -9.90 6.26
C ALA A 237 -13.69 -9.78 5.37
N PHE A 238 -13.51 -9.36 4.13
CA PHE A 238 -14.60 -9.31 3.14
C PHE A 238 -15.20 -10.69 2.88
N ALA A 239 -14.36 -11.69 2.63
CA ALA A 239 -14.79 -13.05 2.32
C ALA A 239 -15.56 -13.69 3.50
N GLU A 240 -15.06 -13.54 4.72
CA GLU A 240 -15.70 -14.08 5.92
C GLU A 240 -17.07 -13.45 6.18
N ALA A 241 -17.18 -12.13 6.09
CA ALA A 241 -18.45 -11.43 6.29
C ALA A 241 -19.49 -11.77 5.20
N THR A 242 -19.06 -11.93 3.97
CA THR A 242 -19.90 -12.34 2.84
C THR A 242 -20.38 -13.79 3.02
N ARG A 243 -19.49 -14.69 3.40
CA ARG A 243 -19.83 -16.09 3.70
C ARG A 243 -20.86 -16.18 4.81
N LYS A 244 -20.66 -15.45 5.92
CA LYS A 244 -21.60 -15.42 7.04
C LYS A 244 -22.99 -14.96 6.61
N TYR A 245 -23.08 -13.93 5.79
CA TYR A 245 -24.33 -13.44 5.25
C TYR A 245 -25.10 -14.55 4.49
N ILE A 246 -24.39 -15.34 3.67
CA ILE A 246 -24.94 -16.45 2.91
C ILE A 246 -25.31 -17.63 3.82
N GLU A 247 -24.42 -18.02 4.74
CA GLU A 247 -24.65 -19.10 5.70
C GLU A 247 -25.86 -18.82 6.61
N ASP A 248 -26.08 -17.57 6.98
CA ASP A 248 -27.26 -17.12 7.74
C ASP A 248 -28.54 -17.08 6.89
N GLY A 249 -28.48 -17.42 5.60
CA GLY A 249 -29.63 -17.47 4.69
C GLY A 249 -30.20 -16.09 4.29
N LYS A 250 -29.47 -15.01 4.58
CA LYS A 250 -29.97 -13.64 4.35
C LYS A 250 -30.12 -13.29 2.87
N ASP A 251 -29.35 -13.94 2.00
CA ASP A 251 -29.47 -13.82 0.54
C ASP A 251 -30.80 -14.38 0.01
N LEU A 252 -31.44 -15.25 0.77
CA LEU A 252 -32.76 -15.88 0.45
C LEU A 252 -33.96 -15.11 1.02
N GLU A 253 -33.73 -14.12 1.86
CA GLU A 253 -34.77 -13.30 2.48
C GLU A 253 -35.06 -12.05 1.66
N GLY A 254 -36.31 -11.88 1.20
CA GLY A 254 -36.70 -10.73 0.41
C GLY A 254 -35.79 -10.54 -0.83
N LYS A 255 -35.16 -9.39 -0.93
CA LYS A 255 -34.15 -9.09 -1.97
C LYS A 255 -32.71 -9.17 -1.44
N GLY A 256 -32.41 -10.06 -0.51
CA GLY A 256 -31.09 -10.23 0.05
C GLY A 256 -29.99 -10.61 -0.97
N PHE A 257 -30.38 -11.13 -2.13
CA PHE A 257 -29.50 -11.42 -3.26
C PHE A 257 -29.07 -10.18 -4.08
N ASP A 258 -29.70 -9.02 -3.84
CA ASP A 258 -29.29 -7.77 -4.50
C ASP A 258 -27.82 -7.47 -4.13
N PRO A 259 -26.91 -7.26 -5.10
CA PRO A 259 -25.49 -7.03 -4.80
C PRO A 259 -25.24 -5.87 -3.84
N ARG A 260 -26.11 -4.86 -3.81
CA ARG A 260 -26.02 -3.75 -2.86
C ARG A 260 -26.23 -4.19 -1.40
N LYS A 261 -26.96 -5.27 -1.19
CA LYS A 261 -27.18 -5.90 0.12
C LYS A 261 -26.21 -7.03 0.40
N LEU A 262 -25.96 -7.88 -0.61
CA LEU A 262 -25.06 -9.01 -0.51
C LEU A 262 -23.63 -8.59 -0.17
N LEU A 263 -23.13 -7.51 -0.79
CA LEU A 263 -21.76 -7.03 -0.60
C LEU A 263 -21.60 -6.05 0.57
N ALA A 264 -22.69 -5.57 1.17
CA ALA A 264 -22.64 -4.58 2.24
C ALA A 264 -21.89 -5.07 3.50
N PRO A 265 -22.12 -6.28 4.02
CA PRO A 265 -21.38 -6.78 5.19
C PRO A 265 -19.87 -6.89 4.95
N GLY A 266 -19.48 -7.34 3.76
CA GLY A 266 -18.07 -7.40 3.37
C GLY A 266 -17.42 -6.02 3.26
N ALA A 267 -18.13 -5.05 2.67
CA ALA A 267 -17.68 -3.66 2.59
C ALA A 267 -17.49 -3.05 3.98
N GLU A 268 -18.43 -3.27 4.90
CA GLU A 268 -18.29 -2.80 6.29
C GLU A 268 -17.13 -3.48 7.02
N ALA A 269 -16.89 -4.76 6.78
CA ALA A 269 -15.74 -5.48 7.34
C ALA A 269 -14.40 -4.91 6.86
N ILE A 270 -14.30 -4.49 5.60
CA ILE A 270 -13.12 -3.80 5.08
C ILE A 270 -12.92 -2.47 5.82
N LYS A 271 -13.98 -1.67 5.95
CA LYS A 271 -13.90 -0.38 6.63
C LYS A 271 -13.41 -0.53 8.08
N ASP A 272 -13.95 -1.49 8.82
CA ASP A 272 -13.56 -1.77 10.21
C ASP A 272 -12.09 -2.22 10.29
N MET A 273 -11.63 -3.06 9.36
CA MET A 273 -10.25 -3.49 9.29
C MET A 273 -9.31 -2.32 9.01
N VAL A 274 -9.66 -1.44 8.08
CA VAL A 274 -8.87 -0.25 7.75
C VAL A 274 -8.77 0.69 8.96
N ILE A 275 -9.87 0.93 9.67
CA ILE A 275 -9.87 1.75 10.90
C ILE A 275 -8.94 1.14 11.95
N THR A 276 -9.00 -0.17 12.15
CA THR A 276 -8.11 -0.87 13.09
C THR A 276 -6.64 -0.67 12.73
N LYS A 277 -6.29 -0.79 11.45
CA LYS A 277 -4.91 -0.57 10.98
C LYS A 277 -4.47 0.88 11.09
N ILE A 278 -5.33 1.83 10.76
CA ILE A 278 -5.04 3.27 10.91
C ILE A 278 -4.68 3.59 12.37
N LYS A 279 -5.44 3.07 13.33
CA LYS A 279 -5.16 3.24 14.76
C LYS A 279 -3.85 2.58 15.18
N LEU A 280 -3.61 1.36 14.73
CA LEU A 280 -2.35 0.63 15.01
C LEU A 280 -1.12 1.38 14.47
N PHE A 281 -1.23 1.93 13.25
CA PHE A 281 -0.13 2.67 12.60
C PHE A 281 0.07 4.09 13.16
N GLY A 282 -0.86 4.58 13.95
CA GLY A 282 -0.81 5.90 14.58
C GLY A 282 -1.14 7.08 13.67
N SER A 283 -1.79 6.84 12.53
CA SER A 283 -2.15 7.90 11.57
C SER A 283 -3.51 8.55 11.80
N GLU A 284 -4.29 8.06 12.78
CA GLU A 284 -5.55 8.69 13.16
C GLU A 284 -5.34 10.16 13.56
N GLY A 285 -6.13 11.05 12.99
CA GLY A 285 -6.05 12.49 13.23
C GLY A 285 -4.94 13.23 12.48
N LYS A 286 -4.06 12.51 11.79
CA LYS A 286 -2.86 13.09 11.16
C LYS A 286 -3.13 13.88 9.88
N ALA A 287 -4.34 13.82 9.34
CA ALA A 287 -4.75 14.65 8.21
C ALA A 287 -4.89 16.14 8.59
N ASP A 288 -5.03 16.44 9.86
CA ASP A 288 -5.29 17.78 10.39
C ASP A 288 -4.04 18.45 11.00
N GLU A 289 -2.86 17.80 10.90
CA GLU A 289 -1.56 18.29 11.41
C GLU A 289 -0.65 18.91 10.34
#